data_5f89daea30d595c137ae3f5f19074c13
#
_entry.id   5f89daea30d595c137ae3f5f19074c13
#
_cell.length_a   1.000
_cell.length_b   1.000
_cell.length_c   1.000
_cell.angle_alpha   90.00
_cell.angle_beta   90.00
_cell.angle_gamma   90.00
#
_symmetry.space_group_name_H-M   'P 1'
#
loop_
_entity.id
_entity.type
_entity.pdbx_description
1 polymer ?
#
loop_
_entity_poly.entity_id
_entity_poly.type
_entity_poly.pdbx_seq_one_letter_code
_entity_poly.pdbx_strand_id
1 'polypeptide(L)'
;LFERNEKPGKKLYITGKGRCNVTNDCTPAEFLRHVVRNPKFLYRAINRFTPAEAMALIEANGTPLKTERGNRVFPVSDHASDVTKTLERACLRAGVEIRFGETALEIERRENAVCAVRTQKARCECDSVIVATGGLSYPSTGSTGDGYSFAEAMGHSCVPRVPSLVGIELAEDVSAAQGISLKNAVLTAKRGKRTVMSEMGELLFTHY
;
A
#
# COMPACT_ATOMS: atom_id res chain seq x y z
N LEU A 1 6.55 17.90 0.83
CA LEU A 1 5.76 16.72 1.17
C LEU A 1 5.14 16.91 2.55
N PHE A 2 3.82 16.71 2.69
CA PHE A 2 3.13 16.74 3.98
C PHE A 2 2.91 15.30 4.47
N GLU A 3 3.29 15.03 5.72
CA GLU A 3 3.04 13.77 6.40
C GLU A 3 2.35 14.06 7.74
N ARG A 4 1.16 13.49 7.95
CA ARG A 4 0.40 13.72 9.19
C ARG A 4 1.01 13.10 10.43
N ASN A 5 1.77 12.03 10.24
CA ASN A 5 2.45 11.34 11.33
C ASN A 5 3.76 12.04 11.71
N GLU A 6 4.30 11.68 12.86
CA GLU A 6 5.57 12.17 13.38
C GLU A 6 6.80 11.62 12.63
N LYS A 7 6.60 10.59 11.80
CA LYS A 7 7.63 9.96 10.98
C LYS A 7 7.02 9.34 9.72
N PRO A 8 7.81 9.18 8.63
CA PRO A 8 7.28 8.65 7.38
C PRO A 8 7.11 7.14 7.43
N GLY A 9 6.24 6.63 6.54
CA GLY A 9 6.19 5.22 6.22
C GLY A 9 5.55 4.31 7.27
N LYS A 10 4.67 4.80 8.14
CA LYS A 10 3.97 3.95 9.13
C LYS A 10 3.32 2.72 8.53
N LYS A 11 2.77 2.81 7.32
CA LYS A 11 2.21 1.67 6.62
C LYS A 11 3.28 0.62 6.29
N LEU A 12 4.47 1.04 5.88
CA LEU A 12 5.57 0.13 5.55
C LEU A 12 6.00 -0.67 6.78
N TYR A 13 6.01 -0.05 7.97
CA TYR A 13 6.39 -0.71 9.22
C TYR A 13 5.50 -1.89 9.59
N ILE A 14 4.21 -1.86 9.26
CA ILE A 14 3.28 -2.94 9.63
C ILE A 14 3.22 -4.06 8.58
N THR A 15 3.73 -3.84 7.36
CA THR A 15 3.71 -4.86 6.32
C THR A 15 4.72 -5.97 6.62
N GLY A 16 4.43 -7.19 6.16
CA GLY A 16 5.32 -8.33 6.34
C GLY A 16 5.66 -8.64 7.79
N LYS A 17 4.72 -8.44 8.73
CA LYS A 17 4.94 -8.62 10.18
C LYS A 17 6.09 -7.75 10.73
N GLY A 18 6.16 -6.51 10.31
CA GLY A 18 7.17 -5.54 10.74
C GLY A 18 8.48 -5.54 9.94
N ARG A 19 8.61 -6.40 8.93
CA ARG A 19 9.81 -6.51 8.09
C ARG A 19 9.80 -5.62 6.86
N CYS A 20 8.67 -5.02 6.50
CA CYS A 20 8.41 -4.32 5.25
C CYS A 20 8.40 -5.25 4.02
N ASN A 21 7.24 -5.78 3.64
CA ASN A 21 7.09 -6.39 2.33
C ASN A 21 7.09 -5.28 1.25
N VAL A 22 8.25 -5.10 0.60
CA VAL A 22 8.50 -3.98 -0.32
C VAL A 22 7.66 -4.11 -1.58
N THR A 23 7.72 -5.28 -2.21
CA THR A 23 7.03 -5.59 -3.46
C THR A 23 6.95 -7.11 -3.64
N ASN A 24 6.47 -7.53 -4.79
CA ASN A 24 6.59 -8.90 -5.27
C ASN A 24 7.51 -8.91 -6.50
N ASP A 25 8.49 -9.80 -6.52
CA ASP A 25 9.44 -9.97 -7.62
C ASP A 25 8.76 -10.71 -8.79
N CYS A 26 7.95 -9.98 -9.52
CA CYS A 26 7.16 -10.49 -10.64
C CYS A 26 7.18 -9.51 -11.82
N THR A 27 6.87 -10.03 -12.99
CA THR A 27 6.71 -9.19 -14.18
C THR A 27 5.42 -8.35 -14.10
N PRO A 28 5.33 -7.21 -14.81
CA PRO A 28 4.08 -6.45 -14.93
C PRO A 28 2.88 -7.29 -15.38
N ALA A 29 3.10 -8.25 -16.28
CA ALA A 29 2.04 -9.14 -16.77
C ALA A 29 1.54 -10.10 -15.67
N GLU A 30 2.44 -10.62 -14.84
CA GLU A 30 2.09 -11.44 -13.67
C GLU A 30 1.37 -10.62 -12.63
N PHE A 31 1.86 -9.42 -12.31
CA PHE A 31 1.18 -8.49 -11.41
C PHE A 31 -0.27 -8.26 -11.83
N LEU A 32 -0.51 -7.91 -13.10
CA LEU A 32 -1.85 -7.63 -13.60
C LEU A 32 -2.79 -8.84 -13.55
N ARG A 33 -2.28 -10.07 -13.63
CA ARG A 33 -3.10 -11.29 -13.46
C ARG A 33 -3.64 -11.47 -12.06
N HIS A 34 -2.95 -10.92 -11.04
CA HIS A 34 -3.38 -10.97 -9.64
C HIS A 34 -4.25 -9.78 -9.23
N VAL A 35 -4.48 -8.81 -10.10
CA VAL A 35 -5.42 -7.71 -9.84
C VAL A 35 -6.85 -8.18 -10.08
N VAL A 36 -7.61 -8.36 -9.02
CA VAL A 36 -8.95 -8.98 -9.03
C VAL A 36 -9.97 -8.14 -9.81
N ARG A 37 -9.88 -6.81 -9.74
CA ARG A 37 -10.82 -5.89 -10.39
C ARG A 37 -10.08 -4.83 -11.19
N ASN A 38 -10.52 -4.62 -12.42
CA ASN A 38 -10.08 -3.53 -13.28
C ASN A 38 -8.55 -3.46 -13.54
N PRO A 39 -7.85 -4.59 -13.84
CA PRO A 39 -6.40 -4.59 -14.02
C PRO A 39 -5.93 -3.63 -15.12
N LYS A 40 -6.75 -3.39 -16.15
CA LYS A 40 -6.43 -2.44 -17.24
C LYS A 40 -6.15 -1.03 -16.75
N PHE A 41 -6.76 -0.59 -15.64
CA PHE A 41 -6.51 0.71 -15.05
C PHE A 41 -5.04 0.88 -14.63
N LEU A 42 -4.41 -0.18 -14.12
CA LEU A 42 -3.03 -0.15 -13.65
C LEU A 42 -2.01 -0.40 -14.76
N TYR A 43 -2.42 -0.74 -15.97
CA TYR A 43 -1.53 -1.16 -17.05
C TYR A 43 -0.39 -0.16 -17.30
N ARG A 44 -0.71 1.13 -17.44
CA ARG A 44 0.32 2.15 -17.68
C ARG A 44 1.24 2.35 -16.47
N ALA A 45 0.70 2.38 -15.28
CA ALA A 45 1.46 2.60 -14.05
C ALA A 45 2.49 1.50 -13.82
N ILE A 46 2.07 0.22 -13.89
CA ILE A 46 2.95 -0.91 -13.59
C ILE A 46 4.00 -1.16 -14.68
N ASN A 47 3.72 -0.77 -15.93
CA ASN A 47 4.72 -0.84 -17.01
C ASN A 47 5.65 0.38 -17.03
N ARG A 48 5.28 1.49 -16.40
CA ARG A 48 6.12 2.68 -16.27
C ARG A 48 7.04 2.64 -15.06
N PHE A 49 6.62 1.98 -14.01
CA PHE A 49 7.40 1.74 -12.80
C PHE A 49 7.15 0.32 -12.32
N THR A 50 8.02 -0.57 -12.70
CA THR A 50 7.91 -2.02 -12.49
C THR A 50 8.34 -2.43 -11.08
N PRO A 51 7.97 -3.64 -10.60
CA PRO A 51 8.51 -4.18 -9.36
C PRO A 51 10.04 -4.21 -9.33
N ALA A 52 10.68 -4.56 -10.44
CA ALA A 52 12.15 -4.58 -10.55
C ALA A 52 12.75 -3.17 -10.38
N GLU A 53 12.14 -2.13 -10.98
CA GLU A 53 12.58 -0.74 -10.79
C GLU A 53 12.37 -0.25 -9.36
N ALA A 54 11.29 -0.70 -8.69
CA ALA A 54 11.07 -0.40 -7.27
C ALA A 54 12.16 -1.03 -6.39
N MET A 55 12.57 -2.28 -6.67
CA MET A 55 13.69 -2.94 -6.01
C MET A 55 14.99 -2.18 -6.25
N ALA A 56 15.31 -1.90 -7.52
CA ALA A 56 16.51 -1.17 -7.91
C ALA A 56 16.59 0.22 -7.25
N LEU A 57 15.47 0.94 -7.15
CA LEU A 57 15.41 2.23 -6.46
C LEU A 57 15.83 2.12 -4.99
N ILE A 58 15.35 1.12 -4.27
CA ILE A 58 15.67 0.92 -2.86
C ILE A 58 17.12 0.49 -2.68
N GLU A 59 17.61 -0.46 -3.49
CA GLU A 59 18.98 -0.96 -3.44
C GLU A 59 20.01 0.11 -3.81
N ALA A 60 19.76 0.89 -4.86
CA ALA A 60 20.61 2.00 -5.26
C ALA A 60 20.71 3.10 -4.19
N ASN A 61 19.70 3.19 -3.29
CA ASN A 61 19.71 4.09 -2.16
C ASN A 61 20.24 3.49 -0.86
N GLY A 62 20.76 2.25 -0.89
CA GLY A 62 21.57 1.68 0.16
C GLY A 62 20.89 0.67 1.07
N THR A 63 19.70 0.15 0.70
CA THR A 63 19.08 -0.98 1.42
C THR A 63 19.05 -2.22 0.54
N PRO A 64 19.91 -3.22 0.79
CA PRO A 64 19.90 -4.46 0.06
C PRO A 64 18.62 -5.25 0.31
N LEU A 65 18.10 -5.88 -0.74
CA LEU A 65 16.86 -6.63 -0.71
C LEU A 65 17.11 -8.13 -0.91
N LYS A 66 16.16 -8.95 -0.46
CA LYS A 66 16.10 -10.39 -0.69
C LYS A 66 14.71 -10.78 -1.15
N THR A 67 14.65 -11.75 -2.08
CA THR A 67 13.39 -12.37 -2.49
C THR A 67 13.19 -13.67 -1.72
N GLU A 68 12.04 -13.79 -1.06
CA GLU A 68 11.61 -14.98 -0.33
C GLU A 68 10.55 -15.76 -1.11
N ARG A 69 10.14 -16.89 -0.57
CA ARG A 69 9.10 -17.74 -1.15
C ARG A 69 7.84 -16.92 -1.50
N GLY A 70 7.25 -17.20 -2.65
CA GLY A 70 6.11 -16.47 -3.20
C GLY A 70 6.51 -15.12 -3.78
N ASN A 71 7.79 -14.98 -4.14
CA ASN A 71 8.38 -13.78 -4.74
C ASN A 71 8.21 -12.53 -3.87
N ARG A 72 8.04 -12.69 -2.56
CA ARG A 72 7.93 -11.57 -1.61
C ARG A 72 9.30 -10.96 -1.37
N VAL A 73 9.38 -9.65 -1.47
CA VAL A 73 10.65 -8.91 -1.35
C VAL A 73 10.72 -8.20 0.00
N PHE A 74 11.83 -8.43 0.71
CA PHE A 74 12.12 -7.85 2.02
C PHE A 74 13.51 -7.25 2.05
N PRO A 75 13.79 -6.28 2.95
CA PRO A 75 15.17 -5.91 3.23
C PRO A 75 15.95 -7.11 3.83
N VAL A 76 17.22 -7.23 3.48
CA VAL A 76 18.10 -8.31 4.01
C VAL A 76 18.15 -8.28 5.54
N SER A 77 18.08 -7.09 6.13
CA SER A 77 18.09 -6.87 7.58
C SER A 77 16.80 -7.31 8.30
N ASP A 78 15.72 -7.57 7.57
CA ASP A 78 14.37 -7.78 8.11
C ASP A 78 13.84 -6.62 8.97
N HIS A 79 14.38 -5.41 8.79
CA HIS A 79 13.95 -4.21 9.49
C HIS A 79 13.28 -3.20 8.55
N ALA A 80 11.97 -2.97 8.75
CA ALA A 80 11.20 -1.98 8.00
C ALA A 80 11.79 -0.56 8.09
N SER A 81 12.49 -0.25 9.20
CA SER A 81 13.16 1.04 9.40
C SER A 81 14.22 1.35 8.35
N ASP A 82 14.89 0.33 7.81
CA ASP A 82 15.95 0.57 6.83
C ASP A 82 15.37 1.04 5.50
N VAL A 83 14.26 0.44 5.08
CA VAL A 83 13.54 0.87 3.88
C VAL A 83 13.00 2.29 4.04
N THR A 84 12.34 2.60 5.17
CA THR A 84 11.77 3.94 5.39
C THR A 84 12.84 5.02 5.48
N LYS A 85 13.94 4.78 6.21
CA LYS A 85 15.08 5.71 6.29
C LYS A 85 15.75 5.91 4.93
N THR A 86 15.81 4.86 4.12
CA THR A 86 16.40 4.94 2.78
C THR A 86 15.55 5.83 1.86
N LEU A 87 14.24 5.65 1.85
CA LEU A 87 13.33 6.50 1.08
C LEU A 87 13.31 7.94 1.58
N GLU A 88 13.32 8.17 2.88
CA GLU A 88 13.42 9.51 3.48
C GLU A 88 14.71 10.21 3.05
N ARG A 89 15.87 9.55 3.16
CA ARG A 89 17.16 10.10 2.71
C ARG A 89 17.16 10.38 1.21
N ALA A 90 16.51 9.54 0.41
CA ALA A 90 16.39 9.77 -1.03
C ALA A 90 15.58 11.04 -1.33
N CYS A 91 14.48 11.26 -0.62
CA CYS A 91 13.67 12.49 -0.71
C CYS A 91 14.51 13.73 -0.33
N LEU A 92 15.21 13.68 0.80
CA LEU A 92 16.02 14.81 1.26
C LEU A 92 17.17 15.13 0.29
N ARG A 93 17.84 14.10 -0.27
CA ARG A 93 18.88 14.30 -1.30
C ARG A 93 18.33 14.91 -2.59
N ALA A 94 17.08 14.63 -2.91
CA ALA A 94 16.37 15.25 -4.04
C ALA A 94 15.86 16.67 -3.74
N GLY A 95 16.15 17.23 -2.57
CA GLY A 95 15.73 18.56 -2.17
C GLY A 95 14.28 18.66 -1.70
N VAL A 96 13.63 17.53 -1.39
CA VAL A 96 12.24 17.52 -0.91
C VAL A 96 12.21 18.01 0.52
N GLU A 97 11.45 19.07 0.81
CA GLU A 97 11.08 19.48 2.15
C GLU A 97 9.98 18.55 2.67
N ILE A 98 10.23 17.86 3.80
CA ILE A 98 9.27 16.99 4.45
C ILE A 98 8.76 17.66 5.71
N ARG A 99 7.46 17.88 5.80
CA ARG A 99 6.78 18.47 6.96
C ARG A 99 6.00 17.40 7.70
N PHE A 100 6.52 16.99 8.84
CA PHE A 100 5.91 16.00 9.72
C PHE A 100 4.88 16.61 10.67
N GLY A 101 3.93 15.81 11.14
CA GLY A 101 2.83 16.26 11.98
C GLY A 101 2.01 17.34 11.28
N GLU A 102 1.92 17.28 9.96
CA GLU A 102 1.21 18.26 9.17
C GLU A 102 0.21 17.59 8.22
N THR A 103 -1.08 17.81 8.50
CA THR A 103 -2.19 17.22 7.78
C THR A 103 -2.70 18.17 6.71
N ALA A 104 -2.74 17.72 5.46
CA ALA A 104 -3.46 18.43 4.41
C ALA A 104 -4.96 18.35 4.67
N LEU A 105 -5.64 19.48 4.63
CA LEU A 105 -7.08 19.60 4.87
C LEU A 105 -7.85 19.83 3.59
N GLU A 106 -7.25 20.52 2.62
CA GLU A 106 -7.90 20.93 1.40
C GLU A 106 -6.88 21.15 0.28
N ILE A 107 -7.26 20.82 -0.93
CA ILE A 107 -6.59 21.23 -2.15
C ILE A 107 -7.40 22.37 -2.74
N GLU A 108 -6.81 23.56 -2.81
CA GLU A 108 -7.48 24.75 -3.34
C GLU A 108 -7.29 24.84 -4.86
N ARG A 109 -8.33 25.32 -5.53
CA ARG A 109 -8.27 25.62 -6.97
C ARG A 109 -8.74 27.04 -7.24
N ARG A 110 -8.16 27.61 -8.27
CA ARG A 110 -8.63 28.85 -8.88
C ARG A 110 -9.01 28.50 -10.32
N GLU A 111 -10.28 28.73 -10.65
CA GLU A 111 -10.84 28.29 -11.92
C GLU A 111 -10.69 26.77 -12.09
N ASN A 112 -9.92 26.32 -13.07
CA ASN A 112 -9.70 24.90 -13.38
C ASN A 112 -8.29 24.39 -13.02
N ALA A 113 -7.49 25.17 -12.27
CA ALA A 113 -6.13 24.82 -11.88
C ALA A 113 -6.00 24.74 -10.36
N VAL A 114 -5.19 23.78 -9.89
CA VAL A 114 -4.75 23.76 -8.51
C VAL A 114 -3.91 24.99 -8.24
N CYS A 115 -4.07 25.63 -7.07
CA CYS A 115 -3.30 26.82 -6.70
C CYS A 115 -2.66 26.75 -5.31
N ALA A 116 -3.16 25.90 -4.43
CA ALA A 116 -2.57 25.72 -3.11
C ALA A 116 -3.02 24.42 -2.43
N VAL A 117 -2.28 24.03 -1.41
CA VAL A 117 -2.71 23.06 -0.40
C VAL A 117 -2.83 23.78 0.93
N ARG A 118 -3.99 23.65 1.58
CA ARG A 118 -4.20 24.14 2.95
C ARG A 118 -4.02 23.01 3.95
N THR A 119 -3.16 23.25 4.93
CA THR A 119 -2.92 22.35 6.06
C THR A 119 -3.51 22.96 7.33
N GLN A 120 -3.45 22.23 8.46
CA GLN A 120 -3.81 22.83 9.75
C GLN A 120 -2.82 23.93 10.21
N LYS A 121 -1.63 24.03 9.58
CA LYS A 121 -0.58 24.98 10.00
C LYS A 121 -0.38 26.12 9.00
N ALA A 122 -0.59 25.87 7.73
CA ALA A 122 -0.26 26.82 6.66
C ALA A 122 -1.10 26.63 5.40
N ARG A 123 -1.03 27.64 4.54
CA ARG A 123 -1.45 27.59 3.15
C ARG A 123 -0.18 27.61 2.26
N CYS A 124 -0.01 26.58 1.44
CA CYS A 124 1.17 26.43 0.60
C CYS A 124 0.77 26.51 -0.87
N GLU A 125 1.24 27.52 -1.58
CA GLU A 125 0.99 27.69 -3.01
C GLU A 125 1.74 26.64 -3.82
N CYS A 126 1.10 26.14 -4.88
CA CYS A 126 1.66 25.13 -5.77
C CYS A 126 0.90 25.09 -7.09
N ASP A 127 1.57 24.66 -8.13
CA ASP A 127 0.99 24.49 -9.47
C ASP A 127 0.44 23.08 -9.70
N SER A 128 0.86 22.11 -8.88
CA SER A 128 0.45 20.71 -9.00
C SER A 128 0.50 20.00 -7.65
N VAL A 129 -0.39 19.04 -7.45
CA VAL A 129 -0.45 18.21 -6.25
C VAL A 129 -0.45 16.74 -6.61
N ILE A 130 0.40 15.96 -5.94
CA ILE A 130 0.36 14.50 -5.98
C ILE A 130 -0.33 14.01 -4.71
N VAL A 131 -1.50 13.40 -4.86
CA VAL A 131 -2.26 12.81 -3.78
C VAL A 131 -1.77 11.38 -3.54
N ALA A 132 -1.04 11.17 -2.45
CA ALA A 132 -0.44 9.88 -2.08
C ALA A 132 -0.83 9.46 -0.65
N THR A 133 -2.05 9.79 -0.23
CA THR A 133 -2.53 9.65 1.15
C THR A 133 -2.87 8.22 1.57
N GLY A 134 -2.74 7.26 0.67
CA GLY A 134 -3.16 5.87 0.91
C GLY A 134 -4.67 5.68 0.80
N GLY A 135 -5.14 4.50 1.19
CA GLY A 135 -6.55 4.12 1.15
C GLY A 135 -7.23 4.16 2.52
N LEU A 136 -8.02 3.10 2.83
CA LEU A 136 -8.82 3.01 4.07
C LEU A 136 -8.34 1.91 5.03
N SER A 137 -7.43 1.03 4.60
CA SER A 137 -6.93 -0.05 5.45
C SER A 137 -5.95 0.48 6.49
N TYR A 138 -6.07 -0.04 7.72
CA TYR A 138 -5.27 0.36 8.88
C TYR A 138 -5.23 1.88 9.10
N PRO A 139 -6.34 2.51 9.50
CA PRO A 139 -6.45 3.96 9.68
C PRO A 139 -5.43 4.55 10.65
N SER A 140 -4.99 3.78 11.65
CA SER A 140 -3.96 4.17 12.62
C SER A 140 -2.60 4.48 11.98
N THR A 141 -2.37 4.07 10.73
CA THR A 141 -1.17 4.43 9.97
C THR A 141 -1.29 5.74 9.20
N GLY A 142 -2.43 6.41 9.28
CA GLY A 142 -2.74 7.64 8.54
C GLY A 142 -3.57 7.43 7.26
N SER A 143 -3.92 6.17 6.93
CA SER A 143 -4.74 5.84 5.74
C SER A 143 -6.22 5.98 6.07
N THR A 144 -6.73 7.20 6.10
CA THR A 144 -8.10 7.55 6.51
C THR A 144 -9.04 7.87 5.33
N GLY A 145 -8.53 7.75 4.10
CA GLY A 145 -9.34 7.96 2.91
C GLY A 145 -9.39 9.40 2.39
N ASP A 146 -8.55 10.28 2.90
CA ASP A 146 -8.54 11.71 2.53
C ASP A 146 -8.42 11.93 1.02
N GLY A 147 -7.66 11.08 0.33
CA GLY A 147 -7.49 11.17 -1.12
C GLY A 147 -8.79 11.02 -1.89
N TYR A 148 -9.75 10.25 -1.38
CA TYR A 148 -11.08 10.15 -2.00
C TYR A 148 -11.85 11.45 -1.83
N SER A 149 -11.82 12.03 -0.62
CA SER A 149 -12.48 13.31 -0.35
C SER A 149 -11.88 14.44 -1.19
N PHE A 150 -10.56 14.48 -1.36
CA PHE A 150 -9.91 15.44 -2.24
C PHE A 150 -10.32 15.25 -3.70
N ALA A 151 -10.39 14.02 -4.18
CA ALA A 151 -10.82 13.73 -5.54
C ALA A 151 -12.28 14.17 -5.77
N GLU A 152 -13.18 13.87 -4.84
CA GLU A 152 -14.59 14.27 -4.91
C GLU A 152 -14.74 15.80 -4.88
N ALA A 153 -13.98 16.50 -4.03
CA ALA A 153 -13.96 17.96 -3.97
C ALA A 153 -13.44 18.60 -5.27
N MET A 154 -12.57 17.89 -6.00
CA MET A 154 -12.08 18.31 -7.32
C MET A 154 -13.04 17.95 -8.48
N GLY A 155 -14.19 17.34 -8.19
CA GLY A 155 -15.21 16.98 -9.19
C GLY A 155 -15.03 15.58 -9.80
N HIS A 156 -14.17 14.75 -9.26
CA HIS A 156 -14.06 13.35 -9.69
C HIS A 156 -15.13 12.48 -9.02
N SER A 157 -15.64 11.51 -9.75
CA SER A 157 -16.49 10.46 -9.17
C SER A 157 -15.65 9.35 -8.57
N CYS A 158 -15.99 8.90 -7.37
CA CYS A 158 -15.36 7.75 -6.74
C CYS A 158 -16.25 6.52 -6.86
N VAL A 159 -15.74 5.46 -7.45
CA VAL A 159 -16.42 4.15 -7.48
C VAL A 159 -16.55 3.62 -6.04
N PRO A 160 -17.68 2.98 -5.67
CA PRO A 160 -17.86 2.39 -4.34
C PRO A 160 -16.69 1.48 -3.97
N ARG A 161 -16.12 1.74 -2.80
CA ARG A 161 -14.97 1.02 -2.27
C ARG A 161 -15.44 -0.29 -1.65
N VAL A 162 -14.74 -1.37 -1.96
CA VAL A 162 -15.00 -2.69 -1.38
C VAL A 162 -13.70 -3.25 -0.80
N PRO A 163 -13.77 -4.10 0.22
CA PRO A 163 -12.60 -4.79 0.74
C PRO A 163 -11.91 -5.63 -0.35
N SER A 164 -10.59 -5.67 -0.33
CA SER A 164 -9.79 -6.49 -1.25
C SER A 164 -9.20 -7.73 -0.58
N LEU A 165 -8.77 -7.58 0.69
CA LEU A 165 -8.26 -8.67 1.51
C LEU A 165 -8.98 -8.63 2.85
N VAL A 166 -9.73 -9.68 3.17
CA VAL A 166 -10.53 -9.82 4.39
C VAL A 166 -10.43 -11.23 4.93
N GLY A 167 -10.73 -11.41 6.22
CA GLY A 167 -10.97 -12.73 6.79
C GLY A 167 -12.18 -13.39 6.14
N ILE A 168 -12.22 -14.72 6.19
CA ILE A 168 -13.36 -15.53 5.74
C ILE A 168 -14.06 -16.02 7.01
N GLU A 169 -15.33 -15.71 7.15
CA GLU A 169 -16.18 -16.27 8.19
C GLU A 169 -16.63 -17.66 7.75
N LEU A 170 -16.48 -18.62 8.65
CA LEU A 170 -16.91 -20.01 8.44
C LEU A 170 -18.26 -20.24 9.09
N ALA A 171 -19.08 -21.07 8.48
CA ALA A 171 -20.34 -21.51 9.06
C ALA A 171 -20.12 -22.54 10.18
N GLU A 172 -19.02 -23.28 10.07
CA GLU A 172 -18.61 -24.27 11.08
C GLU A 172 -17.91 -23.61 12.25
N ASP A 173 -18.13 -24.12 13.44
CA ASP A 173 -17.37 -23.72 14.63
C ASP A 173 -15.94 -24.26 14.57
N VAL A 174 -15.00 -23.37 14.39
CA VAL A 174 -13.56 -23.66 14.37
C VAL A 174 -12.82 -23.06 15.58
N SER A 175 -13.53 -22.72 16.63
CA SER A 175 -12.97 -22.09 17.83
C SER A 175 -11.82 -22.88 18.46
N ALA A 176 -11.87 -24.20 18.40
CA ALA A 176 -10.80 -25.09 18.87
C ALA A 176 -9.49 -24.95 18.06
N ALA A 177 -9.54 -24.39 16.87
CA ALA A 177 -8.37 -24.13 16.02
C ALA A 177 -7.85 -22.70 16.13
N GLN A 178 -8.44 -21.83 16.93
CA GLN A 178 -8.03 -20.43 17.08
C GLN A 178 -6.54 -20.30 17.43
N GLY A 179 -5.87 -19.40 16.74
CA GLY A 179 -4.43 -19.15 16.89
C GLY A 179 -3.54 -20.13 16.13
N ILE A 180 -4.08 -21.22 15.58
CA ILE A 180 -3.30 -22.16 14.76
C ILE A 180 -3.00 -21.53 13.40
N SER A 181 -1.72 -21.56 13.03
CA SER A 181 -1.25 -21.17 11.71
C SER A 181 -0.72 -22.38 10.95
N LEU A 182 -1.36 -22.72 9.84
CA LEU A 182 -0.93 -23.78 8.94
C LEU A 182 0.00 -23.16 7.88
N LYS A 183 1.25 -23.56 7.90
CA LYS A 183 2.23 -23.16 6.88
C LYS A 183 2.12 -24.09 5.67
N ASN A 184 2.31 -23.52 4.46
CA ASN A 184 2.30 -24.27 3.20
C ASN A 184 0.99 -25.04 2.94
N ALA A 185 -0.14 -24.46 3.35
CA ALA A 185 -1.45 -24.99 3.07
C ALA A 185 -1.92 -24.57 1.66
N VAL A 186 -2.67 -25.44 1.00
CA VAL A 186 -3.40 -25.10 -0.21
C VAL A 186 -4.86 -24.85 0.16
N LEU A 187 -5.32 -23.62 -0.01
CA LEU A 187 -6.72 -23.28 0.18
C LEU A 187 -7.45 -23.36 -1.17
N THR A 188 -8.47 -24.20 -1.22
CA THR A 188 -9.31 -24.35 -2.43
C THR A 188 -10.74 -23.94 -2.12
N ALA A 189 -11.22 -22.89 -2.77
CA ALA A 189 -12.61 -22.47 -2.70
C ALA A 189 -13.42 -23.12 -3.85
N LYS A 190 -14.57 -23.69 -3.53
CA LYS A 190 -15.46 -24.33 -4.50
C LYS A 190 -16.88 -23.75 -4.42
N ARG A 191 -17.54 -23.66 -5.55
CA ARG A 191 -18.99 -23.41 -5.64
C ARG A 191 -19.64 -24.65 -6.25
N GLY A 192 -20.24 -25.48 -5.41
CA GLY A 192 -20.64 -26.82 -5.80
C GLY A 192 -19.43 -27.64 -6.27
N LYS A 193 -19.49 -28.19 -7.48
CA LYS A 193 -18.37 -28.97 -8.05
C LYS A 193 -17.26 -28.12 -8.71
N ARG A 194 -17.51 -26.81 -8.92
CA ARG A 194 -16.55 -25.94 -9.63
C ARG A 194 -15.55 -25.34 -8.66
N THR A 195 -14.26 -25.51 -8.92
CA THR A 195 -13.20 -24.77 -8.24
C THR A 195 -13.22 -23.31 -8.70
N VAL A 196 -13.33 -22.39 -7.76
CA VAL A 196 -13.32 -20.94 -7.98
C VAL A 196 -11.92 -20.37 -7.79
N MET A 197 -11.18 -20.89 -6.79
CA MET A 197 -9.85 -20.47 -6.43
C MET A 197 -9.09 -21.66 -5.85
N SER A 198 -7.78 -21.70 -6.08
CA SER A 198 -6.89 -22.63 -5.40
C SER A 198 -5.52 -21.95 -5.27
N GLU A 199 -5.13 -21.60 -4.03
CA GLU A 199 -3.93 -20.84 -3.74
C GLU A 199 -3.13 -21.51 -2.62
N MET A 200 -1.80 -21.51 -2.76
CA MET A 200 -0.90 -21.97 -1.73
C MET A 200 -0.45 -20.79 -0.86
N GLY A 201 -0.53 -20.97 0.45
CA GLY A 201 -0.12 -19.91 1.38
C GLY A 201 -0.08 -20.36 2.83
N GLU A 202 -0.23 -19.41 3.71
CA GLU A 202 -0.42 -19.65 5.14
C GLU A 202 -1.90 -19.43 5.47
N LEU A 203 -2.49 -20.37 6.22
CA LEU A 203 -3.84 -20.27 6.74
C LEU A 203 -3.77 -20.03 8.24
N LEU A 204 -4.39 -18.95 8.71
CA LEU A 204 -4.49 -18.64 10.13
C LEU A 204 -5.96 -18.68 10.58
N PHE A 205 -6.26 -19.44 11.60
CA PHE A 205 -7.52 -19.37 12.31
C PHE A 205 -7.48 -18.21 13.30
N THR A 206 -8.28 -17.18 13.06
CA THR A 206 -8.30 -15.97 13.90
C THR A 206 -9.31 -16.07 15.04
N HIS A 207 -9.34 -15.05 15.91
CA HIS A 207 -10.23 -14.98 17.08
C HIS A 207 -11.57 -14.26 16.79
N TYR A 208 -12.01 -14.23 15.56
CA TYR A 208 -13.29 -13.61 15.17
C TYR A 208 -14.33 -14.69 14.89
#